data_85438936faf82f8bd54443cdb4814340
#
_entry.id   85438936faf82f8bd54443cdb4814340
#
_cell.length_a   1.000
_cell.length_b   1.000
_cell.length_c   1.000
_cell.angle_alpha   90.00
_cell.angle_beta   90.00
_cell.angle_gamma   90.00
#
_symmetry.space_group_name_H-M   'P 1'
#
loop_
_entity.id
_entity.type
_entity.pdbx_description
1 polymer ?
#
loop_
_entity_poly.entity_id
_entity_poly.type
_entity_poly.pdbx_seq_one_letter_code
_entity_poly.pdbx_strand_id
1 'polypeptide(L)'
;MKNTMTLRILTVFILSLSMFSCKKSSSSKNSSRATGWKINAKEGGFQYNTDFEEQATAPGLVFIEGGTFTMGRVQDDVMHDWNNSPNQQHVQSFYMDETEVTNMMYLEYLDWIKAVYPPSEPQYKAIYEGALPDTLVWRNRLGYSEVMVDNYLRHPAYAEYPVVGVSWIQAVEFASWRSDRVNELYLEDAGYIERDAKIAANSEANFSTDTYLIAPSMSYGGNDSITNPIKSRRRVTTTAAG
;
A
#
# COMPACT_ATOMS: atom_id res chain seq x y z
N MET A 1 -30.15 -28.17 -70.22
CA MET A 1 -29.13 -27.19 -69.73
C MET A 1 -29.70 -26.08 -68.88
N LYS A 2 -30.97 -25.65 -68.97
CA LYS A 2 -31.55 -24.59 -68.14
C LYS A 2 -31.71 -24.99 -66.66
N ASN A 3 -32.06 -26.21 -66.30
CA ASN A 3 -32.32 -26.64 -64.93
C ASN A 3 -31.09 -26.77 -64.05
N THR A 4 -29.92 -27.02 -64.61
CA THR A 4 -28.67 -27.12 -63.85
C THR A 4 -28.11 -25.76 -63.46
N MET A 5 -28.43 -24.75 -64.25
CA MET A 5 -27.99 -23.35 -63.92
C MET A 5 -28.86 -22.76 -62.83
N THR A 6 -30.17 -22.98 -62.85
CA THR A 6 -31.07 -22.54 -61.78
C THR A 6 -30.75 -23.20 -60.42
N LEU A 7 -30.41 -24.50 -60.42
CA LEU A 7 -30.03 -25.26 -59.25
C LEU A 7 -28.71 -24.73 -58.65
N ARG A 8 -27.74 -24.39 -59.49
CA ARG A 8 -26.46 -23.79 -59.02
C ARG A 8 -26.63 -22.40 -58.47
N ILE A 9 -27.51 -21.58 -59.01
CA ILE A 9 -27.83 -20.25 -58.50
C ILE A 9 -28.55 -20.39 -57.13
N LEU A 10 -29.46 -21.33 -56.99
CA LEU A 10 -30.18 -21.58 -55.76
C LEU A 10 -29.24 -22.06 -54.62
N THR A 11 -28.29 -22.96 -54.94
CA THR A 11 -27.30 -23.44 -53.96
C THR A 11 -26.34 -22.35 -53.50
N VAL A 12 -25.89 -21.47 -54.38
CA VAL A 12 -25.06 -20.32 -54.03
C VAL A 12 -25.83 -19.33 -53.15
N PHE A 13 -27.13 -19.12 -53.43
CA PHE A 13 -27.98 -18.25 -52.64
C PHE A 13 -28.23 -18.79 -51.22
N ILE A 14 -28.47 -20.10 -51.08
CA ILE A 14 -28.62 -20.76 -49.77
C ILE A 14 -27.29 -20.72 -48.98
N LEU A 15 -26.14 -20.93 -49.67
CA LEU A 15 -24.83 -20.83 -49.01
C LEU A 15 -24.50 -19.41 -48.55
N SER A 16 -24.94 -18.36 -49.28
CA SER A 16 -24.75 -16.98 -48.87
C SER A 16 -25.63 -16.57 -47.68
N LEU A 17 -26.86 -17.12 -47.59
CA LEU A 17 -27.72 -16.86 -46.41
C LEU A 17 -27.19 -17.49 -45.13
N SER A 18 -26.47 -18.62 -45.19
CA SER A 18 -25.91 -19.28 -44.02
C SER A 18 -24.75 -18.51 -43.40
N MET A 19 -24.08 -17.63 -44.14
CA MET A 19 -22.99 -16.78 -43.65
C MET A 19 -23.48 -15.58 -42.81
N PHE A 20 -24.76 -15.23 -42.88
CA PHE A 20 -25.32 -14.12 -42.09
C PHE A 20 -25.90 -14.53 -40.72
N SER A 21 -25.92 -15.84 -40.40
CA SER A 21 -26.57 -16.33 -39.19
C SER A 21 -25.68 -16.39 -37.94
N CYS A 22 -24.44 -15.94 -38.02
CA CYS A 22 -23.62 -15.76 -36.83
C CYS A 22 -23.50 -14.26 -36.43
N LYS A 23 -24.62 -13.61 -36.08
CA LYS A 23 -24.54 -12.55 -35.09
C LYS A 23 -24.20 -13.24 -33.77
N LYS A 24 -22.92 -13.46 -33.52
CA LYS A 24 -22.41 -13.54 -32.15
C LYS A 24 -23.01 -12.36 -31.43
N SER A 25 -23.99 -12.61 -30.57
CA SER A 25 -24.32 -11.67 -29.50
C SER A 25 -23.01 -11.40 -28.79
N SER A 26 -22.33 -10.35 -29.18
CA SER A 26 -21.28 -9.79 -28.37
C SER A 26 -22.01 -9.37 -27.09
N SER A 27 -21.99 -10.25 -26.08
CA SER A 27 -22.33 -9.81 -24.73
C SER A 27 -21.41 -8.62 -24.52
N SER A 28 -21.98 -7.41 -24.59
CA SER A 28 -21.19 -6.21 -24.46
C SER A 28 -20.43 -6.35 -23.17
N LYS A 29 -19.10 -6.22 -23.20
CA LYS A 29 -18.26 -6.24 -22.01
C LYS A 29 -18.77 -5.28 -20.91
N ASN A 30 -19.75 -4.47 -21.25
CA ASN A 30 -20.37 -3.42 -20.45
C ASN A 30 -21.76 -3.79 -19.91
N SER A 31 -22.19 -5.04 -19.90
CA SER A 31 -23.44 -5.45 -19.26
C SER A 31 -23.18 -6.45 -18.13
N SER A 32 -23.88 -6.27 -17.02
CA SER A 32 -23.83 -7.18 -15.88
C SER A 32 -24.35 -8.57 -16.29
N ARG A 33 -23.60 -9.60 -16.01
CA ARG A 33 -24.00 -11.00 -16.23
C ARG A 33 -25.05 -11.47 -15.22
N ALA A 34 -25.18 -10.74 -14.09
CA ALA A 34 -26.14 -11.06 -13.04
C ALA A 34 -27.52 -10.43 -13.30
N THR A 35 -27.53 -9.16 -13.76
CA THR A 35 -28.76 -8.38 -13.89
C THR A 35 -29.11 -8.00 -15.31
N GLY A 36 -28.20 -8.14 -16.26
CA GLY A 36 -28.35 -7.67 -17.63
C GLY A 36 -28.22 -6.15 -17.81
N TRP A 37 -28.11 -5.40 -16.75
CA TRP A 37 -28.01 -3.94 -16.79
C TRP A 37 -26.65 -3.49 -17.32
N LYS A 38 -26.62 -2.32 -17.95
CA LYS A 38 -25.36 -1.73 -18.40
C LYS A 38 -24.49 -1.31 -17.23
N ILE A 39 -23.23 -1.72 -17.27
CA ILE A 39 -22.18 -1.30 -16.37
C ILE A 39 -21.51 -0.06 -16.99
N ASN A 40 -21.12 0.92 -16.19
CA ASN A 40 -20.46 2.17 -16.62
C ASN A 40 -21.29 2.99 -17.63
N ALA A 41 -22.61 2.99 -17.51
CA ALA A 41 -23.45 3.84 -18.32
C ALA A 41 -23.27 5.32 -17.93
N LYS A 42 -23.28 6.23 -18.93
CA LYS A 42 -23.15 7.65 -18.70
C LYS A 42 -24.32 8.26 -17.87
N GLU A 43 -25.46 7.61 -17.93
CA GLU A 43 -26.70 8.03 -17.27
C GLU A 43 -26.84 7.56 -15.83
N GLY A 44 -25.79 6.91 -15.29
CA GLY A 44 -25.80 6.38 -13.93
C GLY A 44 -25.84 4.83 -13.88
N GLY A 45 -26.26 4.25 -12.76
CA GLY A 45 -26.23 2.81 -12.51
C GLY A 45 -24.92 2.33 -11.90
N PHE A 46 -24.68 1.02 -11.94
CA PHE A 46 -23.47 0.43 -11.40
C PHE A 46 -22.26 0.82 -12.26
N GLN A 47 -21.30 1.38 -11.61
CA GLN A 47 -20.06 1.81 -12.23
C GLN A 47 -18.93 0.97 -11.69
N TYR A 48 -18.11 0.48 -12.54
CA TYR A 48 -17.00 -0.39 -12.23
C TYR A 48 -15.76 0.11 -12.97
N ASN A 49 -14.64 0.23 -12.28
CA ASN A 49 -13.39 0.57 -12.93
C ASN A 49 -12.93 -0.62 -13.77
N THR A 50 -12.88 -0.44 -15.09
CA THR A 50 -12.41 -1.45 -16.05
C THR A 50 -10.94 -1.26 -16.42
N ASP A 51 -10.38 -0.11 -16.09
CA ASP A 51 -9.00 0.24 -16.37
C ASP A 51 -8.18 -0.04 -15.11
N PHE A 52 -7.45 -1.16 -15.14
CA PHE A 52 -6.50 -1.48 -14.10
C PHE A 52 -5.24 -0.65 -14.35
N GLU A 53 -4.95 0.23 -13.41
CA GLU A 53 -3.65 0.88 -13.30
C GLU A 53 -2.90 0.20 -12.16
N GLU A 54 -1.65 -0.15 -12.42
CA GLU A 54 -0.77 -0.69 -11.38
C GLU A 54 -0.57 0.36 -10.29
N GLN A 55 -0.63 -0.07 -9.04
CA GLN A 55 -0.45 0.84 -7.92
C GLN A 55 0.98 1.39 -7.91
N ALA A 56 1.14 2.69 -7.79
CA ALA A 56 2.44 3.31 -7.60
C ALA A 56 3.07 2.80 -6.30
N THR A 57 4.31 2.36 -6.39
CA THR A 57 5.09 1.95 -5.21
C THR A 57 5.60 3.19 -4.48
N ALA A 58 5.58 3.17 -3.16
CA ALA A 58 6.20 4.21 -2.34
C ALA A 58 7.73 4.23 -2.55
N PRO A 59 8.38 5.37 -2.30
CA PRO A 59 9.84 5.46 -2.40
C PRO A 59 10.54 4.37 -1.57
N GLY A 60 11.45 3.63 -2.18
CA GLY A 60 12.23 2.57 -1.54
C GLY A 60 11.48 1.27 -1.26
N LEU A 61 10.18 1.17 -1.58
CA LEU A 61 9.40 -0.06 -1.43
C LEU A 61 9.41 -0.89 -2.72
N VAL A 62 9.53 -2.20 -2.55
CA VAL A 62 9.42 -3.20 -3.62
C VAL A 62 8.17 -4.05 -3.38
N PHE A 63 7.42 -4.31 -4.44
CA PHE A 63 6.29 -5.20 -4.38
C PHE A 63 6.75 -6.66 -4.34
N ILE A 64 6.27 -7.40 -3.34
CA ILE A 64 6.50 -8.83 -3.17
C ILE A 64 5.21 -9.56 -3.48
N GLU A 65 5.22 -10.36 -4.53
CA GLU A 65 4.06 -11.18 -4.89
C GLU A 65 3.81 -12.26 -3.84
N GLY A 66 2.56 -12.39 -3.44
CA GLY A 66 2.12 -13.39 -2.48
C GLY A 66 2.21 -14.81 -3.03
N GLY A 67 2.42 -15.76 -2.16
CA GLY A 67 2.55 -17.15 -2.56
C GLY A 67 2.57 -18.10 -1.38
N THR A 68 2.73 -19.37 -1.70
CA THR A 68 2.89 -20.43 -0.69
C THR A 68 4.35 -20.86 -0.65
N PHE A 69 4.91 -20.88 0.52
CA PHE A 69 6.26 -21.37 0.75
C PHE A 69 6.27 -22.42 1.86
N THR A 70 7.29 -23.26 1.88
CA THR A 70 7.48 -24.27 2.90
C THR A 70 8.58 -23.83 3.83
N MET A 71 8.24 -23.63 5.09
CA MET A 71 9.20 -23.39 6.16
C MET A 71 9.47 -24.71 6.91
N GLY A 72 10.65 -24.82 7.49
CA GLY A 72 11.09 -26.02 8.19
C GLY A 72 12.34 -26.60 7.57
N ARG A 73 13.20 -27.17 8.42
CA ARG A 73 14.53 -27.63 8.05
C ARG A 73 14.73 -29.09 8.48
N VAL A 74 14.20 -30.02 7.71
CA VAL A 74 14.31 -31.47 8.02
C VAL A 74 15.49 -32.12 7.27
N GLN A 75 15.72 -31.74 6.01
CA GLN A 75 16.73 -32.37 5.16
C GLN A 75 18.16 -32.03 5.58
N ASP A 76 18.37 -30.85 6.16
CA ASP A 76 19.68 -30.39 6.64
C ASP A 76 19.84 -30.49 8.15
N ASP A 77 18.97 -31.24 8.80
CA ASP A 77 19.03 -31.44 10.23
C ASP A 77 20.07 -32.53 10.57
N VAL A 78 21.24 -32.07 10.98
CA VAL A 78 22.39 -32.94 11.32
C VAL A 78 22.11 -33.84 12.53
N MET A 79 21.26 -33.38 13.45
CA MET A 79 20.93 -34.10 14.67
C MET A 79 19.78 -35.08 14.49
N HIS A 80 19.05 -35.01 13.37
CA HIS A 80 17.87 -35.82 13.06
C HIS A 80 16.83 -35.85 14.18
N ASP A 81 16.65 -34.73 14.87
CA ASP A 81 15.67 -34.59 15.94
C ASP A 81 14.25 -34.27 15.47
N TRP A 82 14.11 -33.89 14.21
CA TRP A 82 12.86 -33.59 13.51
C TRP A 82 11.99 -32.53 14.19
N ASN A 83 12.59 -31.67 14.99
CA ASN A 83 11.91 -30.62 15.72
C ASN A 83 11.31 -29.54 14.81
N ASN A 84 11.78 -29.45 13.57
CA ASN A 84 11.41 -28.43 12.63
C ASN A 84 10.82 -29.04 11.35
N SER A 85 9.69 -29.71 11.49
CA SER A 85 8.98 -30.36 10.37
C SER A 85 8.53 -29.36 9.31
N PRO A 86 8.52 -29.75 8.03
CA PRO A 86 8.06 -28.90 6.94
C PRO A 86 6.60 -28.47 7.14
N ASN A 87 6.34 -27.18 7.07
CA ASN A 87 5.01 -26.60 7.18
C ASN A 87 4.80 -25.59 6.04
N GLN A 88 3.70 -25.73 5.33
CA GLN A 88 3.34 -24.80 4.27
C GLN A 88 2.61 -23.60 4.86
N GLN A 89 3.10 -22.40 4.52
CA GLN A 89 2.50 -21.12 4.87
C GLN A 89 2.13 -20.36 3.60
N HIS A 90 0.98 -19.69 3.63
CA HIS A 90 0.56 -18.80 2.58
C HIS A 90 0.71 -17.36 3.05
N VAL A 91 1.39 -16.55 2.25
CA VAL A 91 1.59 -15.11 2.50
C VAL A 91 0.89 -14.33 1.40
N GLN A 92 0.15 -13.31 1.78
CA GLN A 92 -0.45 -12.37 0.83
C GLN A 92 0.63 -11.46 0.23
N SER A 93 0.33 -10.88 -0.94
CA SER A 93 1.21 -9.86 -1.53
C SER A 93 1.36 -8.67 -0.60
N PHE A 94 2.57 -8.12 -0.51
CA PHE A 94 2.89 -6.99 0.35
C PHE A 94 4.02 -6.14 -0.25
N TYR A 95 4.22 -4.96 0.33
CA TYR A 95 5.36 -4.11 0.02
C TYR A 95 6.39 -4.22 1.12
N MET A 96 7.65 -4.25 0.74
CA MET A 96 8.78 -4.30 1.66
C MET A 96 9.84 -3.29 1.22
N ASP A 97 10.54 -2.72 2.16
CA ASP A 97 11.73 -1.92 1.85
C ASP A 97 12.79 -2.77 1.17
N GLU A 98 13.44 -2.23 0.13
CA GLU A 98 14.56 -2.87 -0.55
C GLU A 98 15.79 -2.93 0.37
N THR A 99 15.91 -1.97 1.27
CA THR A 99 17.02 -1.84 2.23
C THR A 99 16.49 -1.71 3.65
N GLU A 100 17.34 -1.90 4.63
CA GLU A 100 17.04 -1.61 6.03
C GLU A 100 16.72 -0.12 6.23
N VAL A 101 15.85 0.19 7.20
CA VAL A 101 15.52 1.57 7.57
C VAL A 101 16.76 2.26 8.12
N THR A 102 17.11 3.41 7.53
CA THR A 102 18.31 4.15 7.91
C THR A 102 18.08 5.05 9.12
N ASN A 103 19.18 5.46 9.78
CA ASN A 103 19.14 6.44 10.86
C ASN A 103 18.45 7.74 10.43
N MET A 104 18.67 8.18 9.18
CA MET A 104 18.08 9.42 8.66
C MET A 104 16.56 9.28 8.55
N MET A 105 16.04 8.16 8.01
CA MET A 105 14.60 7.90 7.92
C MET A 105 13.95 7.86 9.31
N TYR A 106 14.63 7.24 10.26
CA TYR A 106 14.10 7.17 11.64
C TYR A 106 14.15 8.52 12.35
N LEU A 107 15.16 9.35 12.07
CA LEU A 107 15.24 10.73 12.59
C LEU A 107 14.13 11.60 12.01
N GLU A 108 13.74 11.42 10.75
CA GLU A 108 12.59 12.10 10.14
C GLU A 108 11.29 11.78 10.91
N TYR A 109 11.08 10.51 11.24
CA TYR A 109 9.96 10.09 12.08
C TYR A 109 9.99 10.74 13.47
N LEU A 110 11.15 10.77 14.13
CA LEU A 110 11.29 11.42 15.44
C LEU A 110 11.06 12.94 15.38
N ASP A 111 11.47 13.59 14.30
CA ASP A 111 11.23 15.01 14.09
C ASP A 111 9.74 15.29 13.88
N TRP A 112 9.07 14.45 13.13
CA TRP A 112 7.61 14.51 12.95
C TRP A 112 6.88 14.32 14.29
N ILE A 113 7.25 13.31 15.10
CA ILE A 113 6.67 13.12 16.44
C ILE A 113 6.85 14.38 17.27
N LYS A 114 8.04 14.96 17.24
CA LYS A 114 8.37 16.16 18.02
C LYS A 114 7.58 17.39 17.59
N ALA A 115 7.25 17.48 16.30
CA ALA A 115 6.43 18.55 15.76
C ALA A 115 4.94 18.39 16.14
N VAL A 116 4.41 17.17 16.04
CA VAL A 116 2.99 16.86 16.28
C VAL A 116 2.70 16.70 17.78
N TYR A 117 3.63 16.08 18.52
CA TYR A 117 3.55 15.81 19.96
C TYR A 117 4.73 16.46 20.70
N PRO A 118 4.71 17.77 20.91
CA PRO A 118 5.85 18.49 21.51
C PRO A 118 6.21 17.92 22.90
N PRO A 119 7.44 17.43 23.09
CA PRO A 119 7.86 16.86 24.38
C PRO A 119 7.95 17.89 25.51
N SER A 120 7.81 19.18 25.18
CA SER A 120 7.67 20.27 26.18
C SER A 120 6.36 20.17 26.96
N GLU A 121 5.33 19.53 26.40
CA GLU A 121 4.07 19.28 27.05
C GLU A 121 4.12 17.97 27.83
N PRO A 122 3.81 17.95 29.14
CA PRO A 122 3.95 16.76 29.96
C PRO A 122 3.16 15.54 29.45
N GLN A 123 2.02 15.78 28.80
CA GLN A 123 1.14 14.71 28.25
C GLN A 123 1.77 13.99 27.06
N TYR A 124 2.64 14.64 26.27
CA TYR A 124 3.24 14.08 25.07
C TYR A 124 4.69 13.60 25.28
N LYS A 125 5.28 13.93 26.43
CA LYS A 125 6.66 13.56 26.73
C LYS A 125 6.92 12.06 26.59
N ALA A 126 6.01 11.25 27.12
CA ALA A 126 6.11 9.79 27.09
C ALA A 126 6.07 9.22 25.65
N ILE A 127 5.36 9.87 24.72
CA ILE A 127 5.28 9.47 23.32
C ILE A 127 6.66 9.61 22.65
N TYR A 128 7.29 10.76 22.80
CA TYR A 128 8.61 11.00 22.25
C TYR A 128 9.68 10.12 22.86
N GLU A 129 9.69 9.99 24.21
CA GLU A 129 10.64 9.13 24.92
C GLU A 129 10.46 7.66 24.52
N GLY A 130 9.21 7.19 24.32
CA GLY A 130 8.90 5.85 23.87
C GLY A 130 9.31 5.54 22.43
N ALA A 131 9.41 6.56 21.57
CA ALA A 131 9.85 6.41 20.19
C ALA A 131 11.38 6.40 20.04
N LEU A 132 12.14 6.86 21.05
CA LEU A 132 13.59 6.90 20.96
C LEU A 132 14.20 5.49 20.95
N PRO A 133 15.11 5.18 20.01
CA PRO A 133 15.85 3.93 20.04
C PRO A 133 16.72 3.81 21.29
N ASP A 134 16.89 2.58 21.77
CA ASP A 134 17.83 2.29 22.86
C ASP A 134 19.28 2.36 22.36
N THR A 135 19.96 3.44 22.66
CA THR A 135 21.36 3.61 22.29
C THR A 135 22.32 2.79 23.14
N LEU A 136 21.87 2.27 24.28
CA LEU A 136 22.70 1.45 25.19
C LEU A 136 23.03 0.08 24.63
N VAL A 137 22.36 -0.34 23.55
CA VAL A 137 22.68 -1.59 22.82
C VAL A 137 24.14 -1.65 22.37
N TRP A 138 24.79 -0.48 22.20
CA TRP A 138 26.21 -0.38 21.84
C TRP A 138 27.17 -0.64 22.98
N ARG A 139 26.69 -0.64 24.23
CA ARG A 139 27.56 -0.93 25.39
C ARG A 139 27.94 -2.40 25.46
N ASN A 140 29.22 -2.63 25.38
CA ASN A 140 29.80 -3.98 25.53
C ASN A 140 30.66 -4.01 26.80
N ARG A 141 30.58 -5.12 27.55
CA ARG A 141 31.39 -5.32 28.76
C ARG A 141 32.90 -5.38 28.48
N LEU A 142 33.28 -5.75 27.25
CA LEU A 142 34.66 -6.02 26.87
C LEU A 142 35.25 -4.90 25.97
N GLY A 143 34.52 -3.86 25.69
CA GLY A 143 34.97 -2.80 24.80
C GLY A 143 34.40 -1.43 25.16
N TYR A 144 35.17 -0.38 24.89
CA TYR A 144 34.71 1.01 25.01
C TYR A 144 33.96 1.41 23.73
N SER A 145 32.66 1.61 23.84
CA SER A 145 31.78 1.93 22.71
C SER A 145 30.91 3.18 22.95
N GLU A 146 31.26 4.00 23.94
CA GLU A 146 30.47 5.21 24.29
C GLU A 146 30.35 6.19 23.10
N VAL A 147 31.36 6.24 22.23
CA VAL A 147 31.27 7.06 21.00
C VAL A 147 30.09 6.65 20.11
N MET A 148 29.77 5.35 20.03
CA MET A 148 28.63 4.85 19.28
C MET A 148 27.31 5.11 20.00
N VAL A 149 27.27 5.00 21.32
CA VAL A 149 26.10 5.33 22.15
C VAL A 149 25.65 6.77 21.91
N ASP A 150 26.59 7.70 21.84
CA ASP A 150 26.28 9.12 21.72
C ASP A 150 26.01 9.55 20.27
N ASN A 151 26.73 8.99 19.31
CA ASN A 151 26.82 9.53 17.96
C ASN A 151 26.10 8.70 16.89
N TYR A 152 25.95 7.38 17.05
CA TYR A 152 25.51 6.52 15.96
C TYR A 152 24.19 6.96 15.32
N LEU A 153 23.18 7.32 16.12
CA LEU A 153 21.89 7.76 15.61
C LEU A 153 21.93 9.17 15.00
N ARG A 154 22.79 10.05 15.49
CA ARG A 154 22.70 11.50 15.25
C ARG A 154 23.78 12.05 14.36
N HIS A 155 24.92 11.37 14.23
CA HIS A 155 26.05 11.89 13.49
C HIS A 155 25.87 11.66 11.98
N PRO A 156 26.08 12.68 11.13
CA PRO A 156 25.85 12.59 9.68
C PRO A 156 26.61 11.46 8.98
N ALA A 157 27.77 11.04 9.50
CA ALA A 157 28.53 9.92 8.93
C ALA A 157 27.77 8.58 8.98
N TYR A 158 26.80 8.44 9.87
CA TYR A 158 25.98 7.23 10.02
C TYR A 158 24.55 7.42 9.53
N ALA A 159 24.24 8.52 8.83
CA ALA A 159 22.89 8.83 8.36
C ALA A 159 22.27 7.72 7.53
N GLU A 160 23.04 7.15 6.62
CA GLU A 160 22.63 6.06 5.71
C GLU A 160 22.86 4.65 6.28
N TYR A 161 23.31 4.54 7.54
CA TYR A 161 23.46 3.26 8.20
C TYR A 161 22.14 2.82 8.84
N PRO A 162 21.89 1.49 9.00
CA PRO A 162 20.65 0.98 9.56
C PRO A 162 20.42 1.47 10.99
N VAL A 163 19.18 1.81 11.33
CA VAL A 163 18.82 2.16 12.70
C VAL A 163 18.93 0.94 13.61
N VAL A 164 19.50 1.13 14.80
CA VAL A 164 19.76 0.06 15.77
C VAL A 164 19.13 0.43 17.12
N GLY A 165 18.71 -0.58 17.89
CA GLY A 165 18.10 -0.39 19.20
C GLY A 165 16.60 -0.09 19.13
N VAL A 166 15.95 -0.45 18.05
CA VAL A 166 14.50 -0.30 17.85
C VAL A 166 13.78 -1.57 18.28
N SER A 167 12.76 -1.43 19.11
CA SER A 167 11.86 -2.51 19.50
C SER A 167 10.86 -2.83 18.40
N TRP A 168 10.23 -4.01 18.48
CA TRP A 168 9.17 -4.39 17.55
C TRP A 168 8.00 -3.39 17.50
N ILE A 169 7.58 -2.86 18.66
CA ILE A 169 6.50 -1.87 18.74
C ILE A 169 6.89 -0.59 18.01
N GLN A 170 8.10 -0.08 18.26
CA GLN A 170 8.62 1.11 17.58
C GLN A 170 8.72 0.91 16.06
N ALA A 171 9.09 -0.29 15.61
CA ALA A 171 9.14 -0.60 14.18
C ALA A 171 7.74 -0.59 13.54
N VAL A 172 6.73 -1.14 14.23
CA VAL A 172 5.33 -1.12 13.76
C VAL A 172 4.78 0.31 13.71
N GLU A 173 5.04 1.12 14.72
CA GLU A 173 4.63 2.53 14.75
C GLU A 173 5.30 3.35 13.64
N PHE A 174 6.58 3.11 13.38
CA PHE A 174 7.29 3.71 12.25
C PHE A 174 6.64 3.32 10.92
N ALA A 175 6.34 2.03 10.71
CA ALA A 175 5.72 1.54 9.48
C ALA A 175 4.31 2.14 9.27
N SER A 176 3.52 2.27 10.32
CA SER A 176 2.21 2.93 10.30
C SER A 176 2.34 4.41 9.94
N TRP A 177 3.23 5.14 10.62
CA TRP A 177 3.52 6.53 10.31
C TRP A 177 3.94 6.73 8.85
N ARG A 178 4.85 5.90 8.36
CA ARG A 178 5.31 5.95 6.96
C ARG A 178 4.17 5.74 5.99
N SER A 179 3.30 4.76 6.24
CA SER A 179 2.13 4.51 5.41
C SER A 179 1.21 5.71 5.34
N ASP A 180 0.97 6.37 6.46
CA ASP A 180 0.16 7.59 6.51
C ASP A 180 0.79 8.73 5.71
N ARG A 181 2.10 8.94 5.84
CA ARG A 181 2.81 10.01 5.10
C ARG A 181 2.83 9.77 3.60
N VAL A 182 3.02 8.53 3.17
CA VAL A 182 2.99 8.16 1.75
C VAL A 182 1.59 8.31 1.17
N ASN A 183 0.57 7.88 1.88
CA ASN A 183 -0.82 8.03 1.43
C ASN A 183 -1.24 9.50 1.38
N GLU A 184 -0.81 10.32 2.34
CA GLU A 184 -1.00 11.77 2.33
C GLU A 184 -0.39 12.40 1.07
N LEU A 185 0.86 12.06 0.75
CA LEU A 185 1.55 12.55 -0.45
C LEU A 185 0.79 12.17 -1.73
N TYR A 186 0.36 10.93 -1.85
CA TYR A 186 -0.40 10.48 -3.03
C TYR A 186 -1.74 11.20 -3.19
N LEU A 187 -2.41 11.49 -2.08
CA LEU A 187 -3.66 12.25 -2.10
C LEU A 187 -3.44 13.71 -2.47
N GLU A 188 -2.33 14.31 -2.02
CA GLU A 188 -1.92 15.66 -2.36
C GLU A 188 -1.56 15.75 -3.85
N ASP A 189 -0.73 14.85 -4.36
CA ASP A 189 -0.35 14.78 -5.78
C ASP A 189 -1.56 14.54 -6.71
N ALA A 190 -2.53 13.78 -6.24
CA ALA A 190 -3.78 13.56 -6.95
C ALA A 190 -4.78 14.74 -6.84
N GLY A 191 -4.48 15.74 -6.02
CA GLY A 191 -5.32 16.92 -5.81
C GLY A 191 -6.59 16.66 -5.00
N TYR A 192 -6.60 15.61 -4.17
CA TYR A 192 -7.73 15.29 -3.29
C TYR A 192 -7.67 16.01 -1.96
N ILE A 193 -6.48 16.31 -1.49
CA ILE A 193 -6.23 17.06 -0.26
C ILE A 193 -5.23 18.17 -0.55
N GLU A 194 -5.30 19.23 0.24
CA GLU A 194 -4.30 20.29 0.28
C GLU A 194 -3.68 20.30 1.67
N ARG A 195 -2.38 20.11 1.74
CA ARG A 195 -1.66 20.02 3.00
C ARG A 195 -1.48 21.40 3.61
N ASP A 196 -2.06 21.61 4.78
CA ASP A 196 -1.73 22.76 5.63
C ASP A 196 -0.69 22.35 6.67
N ALA A 197 0.52 22.91 6.54
CA ALA A 197 1.64 22.58 7.43
C ALA A 197 1.36 22.91 8.90
N LYS A 198 0.48 23.89 9.19
CA LYS A 198 0.12 24.26 10.58
C LYS A 198 -0.85 23.23 11.18
N ILE A 199 -1.79 22.76 10.36
CA ILE A 199 -2.76 21.74 10.77
C ILE A 199 -2.08 20.38 10.84
N ALA A 200 -1.20 20.06 9.90
CA ALA A 200 -0.45 18.82 9.87
C ALA A 200 0.46 18.62 11.10
N ALA A 201 0.88 19.71 11.72
CA ALA A 201 1.66 19.68 12.96
C ALA A 201 0.81 19.63 14.25
N ASN A 202 -0.53 19.54 14.13
CA ASN A 202 -1.42 19.46 15.29
C ASN A 202 -1.69 18.01 15.66
N SER A 203 -1.55 17.66 16.93
CA SER A 203 -1.76 16.31 17.45
C SER A 203 -3.17 15.74 17.20
N GLU A 204 -4.20 16.61 17.16
CA GLU A 204 -5.59 16.20 16.96
C GLU A 204 -6.03 16.25 15.50
N ALA A 205 -5.30 16.97 14.66
CA ALA A 205 -5.69 17.27 13.29
C ALA A 205 -4.71 16.74 12.25
N ASN A 206 -3.67 15.98 12.66
CA ASN A 206 -2.75 15.39 11.69
C ASN A 206 -3.45 14.34 10.82
N PHE A 207 -2.92 14.15 9.62
CA PHE A 207 -3.46 13.16 8.69
C PHE A 207 -3.27 11.73 9.20
N SER A 208 -4.34 10.94 9.13
CA SER A 208 -4.34 9.49 9.30
C SER A 208 -5.13 8.86 8.16
N THR A 209 -4.58 7.81 7.58
CA THR A 209 -5.22 7.06 6.50
C THR A 209 -6.57 6.49 6.93
N ASP A 210 -6.66 5.97 8.15
CA ASP A 210 -7.91 5.40 8.68
C ASP A 210 -9.00 6.45 8.80
N THR A 211 -8.66 7.63 9.33
CA THR A 211 -9.59 8.76 9.42
C THR A 211 -10.05 9.20 8.04
N TYR A 212 -9.14 9.29 7.07
CA TYR A 212 -9.48 9.68 5.71
C TYR A 212 -10.40 8.66 5.02
N LEU A 213 -10.19 7.37 5.23
CA LEU A 213 -11.03 6.32 4.63
C LEU A 213 -12.45 6.29 5.22
N ILE A 214 -12.59 6.58 6.52
CA ILE A 214 -13.89 6.60 7.20
C ILE A 214 -14.65 7.89 6.89
N ALA A 215 -13.99 9.02 7.05
CA ALA A 215 -14.58 10.36 6.94
C ALA A 215 -13.57 11.36 6.35
N PRO A 216 -13.44 11.44 5.00
CA PRO A 216 -12.45 12.30 4.36
C PRO A 216 -12.50 13.77 4.81
N SER A 217 -13.71 14.28 5.06
CA SER A 217 -13.91 15.66 5.55
C SER A 217 -13.38 15.89 6.96
N MET A 218 -13.13 14.84 7.74
CA MET A 218 -12.57 14.95 9.08
C MET A 218 -11.04 14.97 9.09
N SER A 219 -10.42 14.70 7.95
CA SER A 219 -8.97 14.84 7.82
C SER A 219 -8.57 16.29 8.09
N TYR A 220 -7.39 16.48 8.66
CA TYR A 220 -6.91 17.80 9.08
C TYR A 220 -7.88 18.58 10.00
N GLY A 221 -8.54 17.87 10.93
CA GLY A 221 -9.39 18.51 11.94
C GLY A 221 -10.76 19.00 11.42
N GLY A 222 -11.26 18.41 10.35
CA GLY A 222 -12.58 18.72 9.80
C GLY A 222 -12.57 19.82 8.75
N ASN A 223 -11.75 19.67 7.73
CA ASN A 223 -11.73 20.59 6.59
C ASN A 223 -12.80 20.18 5.56
N ASP A 224 -13.89 20.95 5.49
CA ASP A 224 -15.00 20.71 4.55
C ASP A 224 -14.60 20.89 3.08
N SER A 225 -13.44 21.48 2.78
CA SER A 225 -12.92 21.63 1.42
C SER A 225 -12.35 20.33 0.86
N ILE A 226 -12.10 19.33 1.71
CA ILE A 226 -11.64 18.02 1.29
C ILE A 226 -12.78 17.27 0.63
N THR A 227 -12.75 17.20 -0.69
CA THR A 227 -13.78 16.51 -1.47
C THR A 227 -13.58 15.01 -1.39
N ASN A 228 -14.66 14.28 -1.11
CA ASN A 228 -14.65 12.83 -1.10
C ASN A 228 -14.34 12.29 -2.52
N PRO A 229 -13.17 11.62 -2.72
CA PRO A 229 -12.81 11.04 -4.01
C PRO A 229 -13.76 9.92 -4.45
N ILE A 230 -14.63 9.41 -3.57
CA ILE A 230 -15.67 8.43 -3.90
C ILE A 230 -16.61 8.99 -4.98
N LYS A 231 -16.81 10.29 -5.06
CA LYS A 231 -17.55 10.90 -6.18
C LYS A 231 -16.82 10.75 -7.51
N SER A 232 -15.51 10.67 -7.52
CA SER A 232 -14.69 10.46 -8.72
C SER A 232 -14.28 9.00 -8.93
N ARG A 233 -14.62 8.08 -8.01
CA ARG A 233 -14.41 6.63 -8.08
C ARG A 233 -12.99 6.11 -8.29
N ARG A 234 -11.99 6.85 -7.95
CA ARG A 234 -10.68 6.28 -7.67
C ARG A 234 -10.72 5.69 -6.28
N ARG A 235 -10.65 4.36 -6.19
CA ARG A 235 -10.38 3.70 -4.95
C ARG A 235 -8.94 4.07 -4.59
N VAL A 236 -8.77 4.91 -3.58
CA VAL A 236 -7.47 5.06 -2.94
C VAL A 236 -7.21 3.73 -2.25
N THR A 237 -6.40 2.90 -2.86
CA THR A 237 -5.95 1.68 -2.21
C THR A 237 -4.91 2.10 -1.19
N THR A 238 -5.19 1.82 0.08
CA THR A 238 -4.20 1.92 1.13
C THR A 238 -3.01 1.05 0.77
N THR A 239 -1.85 1.63 0.67
CA THR A 239 -0.62 0.87 0.77
C THR A 239 -0.55 0.38 2.21
N ALA A 240 -1.04 -0.81 2.46
CA ALA A 240 -0.73 -1.47 3.70
C ALA A 240 0.76 -1.82 3.67
N ALA A 241 1.59 -0.89 4.14
CA ALA A 241 2.89 -1.26 4.65
C ALA A 241 2.60 -1.91 6.00
N GLY A 242 2.48 -3.21 6.02
CA GLY A 242 2.30 -3.99 7.23
C GLY A 242 3.46 -4.91 7.42
#